data_db9280a4bad20c08cd25ea2d222c0d60
#
_entry.id   db9280a4bad20c08cd25ea2d222c0d60
#
_cell.length_a   1.000
_cell.length_b   1.000
_cell.length_c   1.000
_cell.angle_alpha   90.00
_cell.angle_beta   90.00
_cell.angle_gamma   90.00
#
_symmetry.space_group_name_H-M   'P 1'
#
loop_
_entity.id
_entity.type
_entity.pdbx_description
1 polymer ?
#
loop_
_entity_poly.entity_id
_entity_poly.type
_entity_poly.pdbx_seq_one_letter_code
_entity_poly.pdbx_strand_id
1 'polypeptide(L)'
;MMTPINTDFPVILVEDDEDLREAIAVTLRLNHIDFVTHQRAESVLPLLQPGLKTVLITDYRLPGMNGLDLLKLALKEIPDLPVIVMTAFADAKLAVEALKAGARDFLIKPFVPDQLIEIITRYRPPSAVIEAMVTSQKSVSATKSITESNKPAPAIIAVDPAMINTLARCERVAKTDTSVLITGGSGVGKEIIAHHIHLTSKRALGPYVALNCAAIPDTLLESILFGHEKGSFTGATKSQSGKFEQADGGTLFLDEIGEMPASLQAKLLRVLQDKMVERLGSAEPIKADVRIIAATNRNLEEQVKVGRFREDLYFRLAVFPIHIPELHKRAGDILPLADFFLKRYRLNIGRDDLIFGQSALDVLPQYNWPGNVRELENIIQRAVLLCDGSEIGAEHLEISAQSHPNESVSSHTLRENPENGTNIASNSIGQQGQVSGASDMNSVEREHILKVLAQVGGNRSKAVQILGISERALRYKLKSYKEAGFEVDK
;
A
#
# COMPACT_ATOMS: atom_id res chain seq x y z
N MET A 1 27.63 12.91 32.90
CA MET A 1 28.64 12.36 31.96
C MET A 1 27.84 11.88 30.76
N MET A 2 27.88 12.66 29.67
CA MET A 2 27.25 12.26 28.39
C MET A 2 28.10 11.14 27.80
N THR A 3 27.51 9.97 27.61
CA THR A 3 28.09 8.89 26.80
C THR A 3 28.35 9.43 25.39
N PRO A 4 29.52 9.15 24.80
CA PRO A 4 29.79 9.60 23.43
C PRO A 4 28.77 8.92 22.51
N ILE A 5 27.96 9.74 21.85
CA ILE A 5 27.02 9.33 20.82
C ILE A 5 27.86 8.75 19.69
N ASN A 6 27.72 7.47 19.45
CA ASN A 6 28.32 6.84 18.27
C ASN A 6 27.71 7.51 17.04
N THR A 7 28.51 8.21 16.25
CA THR A 7 28.07 9.18 15.24
C THR A 7 27.59 8.55 13.92
N ASP A 8 27.50 7.24 13.83
CA ASP A 8 27.04 6.51 12.65
C ASP A 8 25.66 5.87 12.88
N PHE A 9 24.62 6.69 13.08
CA PHE A 9 23.23 6.18 13.08
C PHE A 9 22.68 6.19 11.66
N PRO A 10 22.24 5.04 11.12
CA PRO A 10 21.68 4.98 9.78
C PRO A 10 20.28 5.62 9.65
N VAL A 11 19.57 5.88 10.76
CA VAL A 11 18.26 6.56 10.75
C VAL A 11 18.08 7.47 11.97
N ILE A 12 17.64 8.71 11.73
CA ILE A 12 17.14 9.63 12.74
C ILE A 12 15.63 9.79 12.52
N LEU A 13 14.80 9.38 13.48
CA LEU A 13 13.34 9.47 13.41
C LEU A 13 12.84 10.61 14.30
N VAL A 14 11.98 11.48 13.75
CA VAL A 14 11.31 12.56 14.48
C VAL A 14 9.80 12.41 14.33
N GLU A 15 9.12 12.07 15.42
CA GLU A 15 7.69 11.80 15.48
C GLU A 15 7.18 12.18 16.88
N ASP A 16 6.15 13.00 16.99
CA ASP A 16 5.59 13.43 18.27
C ASP A 16 4.61 12.42 18.85
N ASP A 17 3.88 11.71 18.01
CA ASP A 17 2.98 10.62 18.42
C ASP A 17 3.80 9.45 18.99
N GLU A 18 3.56 9.14 20.28
CA GLU A 18 4.33 8.11 21.00
C GLU A 18 4.06 6.71 20.47
N ASP A 19 2.81 6.37 20.18
CA ASP A 19 2.41 5.05 19.69
C ASP A 19 3.00 4.78 18.31
N LEU A 20 2.92 5.77 17.40
CA LEU A 20 3.48 5.66 16.07
C LEU A 20 5.02 5.63 16.10
N ARG A 21 5.65 6.45 16.93
CA ARG A 21 7.10 6.46 17.11
C ARG A 21 7.62 5.10 17.60
N GLU A 22 6.94 4.50 18.57
CA GLU A 22 7.27 3.16 19.08
C GLU A 22 7.06 2.08 18.00
N ALA A 23 5.94 2.12 17.26
CA ALA A 23 5.68 1.18 16.16
C ALA A 23 6.76 1.26 15.05
N ILE A 24 7.18 2.48 14.69
CA ILE A 24 8.29 2.67 13.75
C ILE A 24 9.60 2.16 14.34
N ALA A 25 9.89 2.45 15.60
CA ALA A 25 11.08 1.99 16.29
C ALA A 25 11.17 0.45 16.33
N VAL A 26 10.07 -0.22 16.63
CA VAL A 26 9.97 -1.69 16.57
C VAL A 26 10.23 -2.18 15.14
N THR A 27 9.63 -1.55 14.14
CA THR A 27 9.85 -1.91 12.73
C THR A 27 11.33 -1.79 12.32
N LEU A 28 12.00 -0.70 12.71
CA LEU A 28 13.42 -0.50 12.42
C LEU A 28 14.30 -1.52 13.13
N ARG A 29 14.00 -1.82 14.40
CA ARG A 29 14.71 -2.83 15.21
C ARG A 29 14.59 -4.22 14.61
N LEU A 30 13.38 -4.61 14.18
CA LEU A 30 13.14 -5.91 13.53
C LEU A 30 13.88 -6.06 12.20
N ASN A 31 14.17 -4.95 11.51
CA ASN A 31 14.93 -4.95 10.27
C ASN A 31 16.43 -4.67 10.47
N HIS A 32 16.94 -4.78 11.71
CA HIS A 32 18.34 -4.56 12.05
C HIS A 32 18.88 -3.20 11.56
N ILE A 33 18.04 -2.18 11.62
CA ILE A 33 18.40 -0.82 11.28
C ILE A 33 18.65 -0.07 12.58
N ASP A 34 19.89 0.41 12.78
CA ASP A 34 20.20 1.26 13.91
C ASP A 34 19.49 2.62 13.75
N PHE A 35 18.95 3.14 14.82
CA PHE A 35 18.17 4.38 14.79
C PHE A 35 18.23 5.13 16.11
N VAL A 36 17.89 6.43 16.02
CA VAL A 36 17.64 7.29 17.20
C VAL A 36 16.28 7.95 16.99
N THR A 37 15.47 8.03 18.04
CA THR A 37 14.15 8.65 17.99
C THR A 37 14.10 9.96 18.76
N HIS A 38 13.38 10.93 18.22
CA HIS A 38 13.15 12.25 18.82
C HIS A 38 11.66 12.61 18.75
N GLN A 39 11.17 13.33 19.77
CA GLN A 39 9.79 13.82 19.81
C GLN A 39 9.64 15.21 19.19
N ARG A 40 10.74 15.94 19.01
CA ARG A 40 10.75 17.33 18.55
C ARG A 40 11.88 17.57 17.56
N ALA A 41 11.62 18.41 16.57
CA ALA A 41 12.59 18.79 15.58
C ALA A 41 13.84 19.47 16.16
N GLU A 42 13.65 20.30 17.22
CA GLU A 42 14.75 21.05 17.82
C GLU A 42 15.82 20.15 18.46
N SER A 43 15.44 18.96 18.92
CA SER A 43 16.39 18.00 19.51
C SER A 43 17.35 17.34 18.50
N VAL A 44 17.04 17.44 17.20
CA VAL A 44 17.89 16.90 16.13
C VAL A 44 18.95 17.90 15.67
N LEU A 45 18.69 19.20 15.80
CA LEU A 45 19.59 20.24 15.29
C LEU A 45 21.06 20.09 15.76
N PRO A 46 21.35 19.75 17.04
CA PRO A 46 22.72 19.54 17.51
C PRO A 46 23.43 18.34 16.87
N LEU A 47 22.66 17.40 16.29
CA LEU A 47 23.20 16.19 15.64
C LEU A 47 23.57 16.44 14.18
N LEU A 48 23.02 17.48 13.55
CA LEU A 48 23.25 17.83 12.15
C LEU A 48 24.63 18.48 11.99
N GLN A 49 25.66 17.65 11.86
CA GLN A 49 27.03 18.11 11.62
C GLN A 49 27.50 17.72 10.22
N PRO A 50 28.34 18.55 9.55
CA PRO A 50 28.89 18.21 8.26
C PRO A 50 29.59 16.83 8.27
N GLY A 51 29.24 15.98 7.30
CA GLY A 51 29.77 14.62 7.19
C GLY A 51 28.93 13.54 7.89
N LEU A 52 27.82 13.87 8.53
CA LEU A 52 26.89 12.90 9.09
C LEU A 52 26.29 12.02 7.96
N LYS A 53 26.50 10.72 8.06
CA LYS A 53 25.96 9.71 7.14
C LYS A 53 24.72 9.05 7.75
N THR A 54 23.55 9.60 7.49
CA THR A 54 22.28 9.12 8.06
C THR A 54 21.11 9.38 7.11
N VAL A 55 19.96 8.78 7.40
CA VAL A 55 18.66 9.13 6.80
C VAL A 55 17.83 9.82 7.88
N LEU A 56 17.34 11.03 7.61
CA LEU A 56 16.43 11.75 8.50
C LEU A 56 14.99 11.49 8.07
N ILE A 57 14.18 10.97 8.99
CA ILE A 57 12.73 10.76 8.80
C ILE A 57 12.01 11.68 9.79
N THR A 58 11.13 12.54 9.31
CA THR A 58 10.43 13.50 10.16
C THR A 58 8.94 13.56 9.84
N ASP A 59 8.09 13.64 10.86
CA ASP A 59 6.71 14.04 10.62
C ASP A 59 6.69 15.51 10.14
N TYR A 60 5.74 15.80 9.26
CA TYR A 60 5.47 17.17 8.82
C TYR A 60 4.93 18.03 9.98
N ARG A 61 4.01 17.47 10.79
CA ARG A 61 3.31 18.20 11.87
C ARG A 61 3.93 17.91 13.23
N LEU A 62 5.00 18.57 13.57
CA LEU A 62 5.63 18.49 14.88
C LEU A 62 5.26 19.69 15.75
N PRO A 63 5.20 19.55 17.08
CA PRO A 63 5.03 20.66 18.00
C PRO A 63 6.27 21.55 18.02
N GLY A 64 6.08 22.86 17.90
CA GLY A 64 7.16 23.83 17.81
C GLY A 64 7.63 24.03 16.38
N MET A 65 8.83 23.57 16.05
CA MET A 65 9.35 23.58 14.67
C MET A 65 8.72 22.44 13.87
N ASN A 66 8.08 22.75 12.74
CA ASN A 66 7.51 21.72 11.87
C ASN A 66 8.59 20.98 11.05
N GLY A 67 8.23 19.82 10.50
CA GLY A 67 9.17 18.97 9.74
C GLY A 67 9.71 19.62 8.48
N LEU A 68 8.99 20.56 7.86
CA LEU A 68 9.45 21.29 6.68
C LEU A 68 10.56 22.30 7.04
N ASP A 69 10.44 22.95 8.19
CA ASP A 69 11.47 23.86 8.67
C ASP A 69 12.72 23.08 9.11
N LEU A 70 12.54 21.92 9.76
CA LEU A 70 13.64 20.99 10.05
C LEU A 70 14.35 20.55 8.76
N LEU A 71 13.61 20.17 7.71
CA LEU A 71 14.14 19.79 6.40
C LEU A 71 15.02 20.91 5.83
N LYS A 72 14.51 22.15 5.81
CA LYS A 72 15.26 23.30 5.27
C LYS A 72 16.55 23.56 6.04
N LEU A 73 16.51 23.48 7.37
CA LEU A 73 17.69 23.63 8.22
C LEU A 73 18.68 22.49 8.03
N ALA A 74 18.19 21.25 7.99
CA ALA A 74 19.03 20.07 7.77
C ALA A 74 19.78 20.12 6.43
N LEU A 75 19.10 20.52 5.35
CA LEU A 75 19.72 20.66 4.03
C LEU A 75 20.65 21.87 3.92
N LYS A 76 20.48 22.89 4.76
CA LYS A 76 21.42 24.02 4.84
C LYS A 76 22.75 23.59 5.45
N GLU A 77 22.71 22.75 6.51
CA GLU A 77 23.90 22.22 7.17
C GLU A 77 24.54 21.06 6.38
N ILE A 78 23.72 20.18 5.80
CA ILE A 78 24.14 18.99 5.06
C ILE A 78 23.33 18.91 3.74
N PRO A 79 23.80 19.50 2.64
CA PRO A 79 23.05 19.61 1.38
C PRO A 79 22.62 18.29 0.74
N ASP A 80 23.36 17.20 0.99
CA ASP A 80 23.08 15.87 0.43
C ASP A 80 22.38 14.92 1.41
N LEU A 81 21.95 15.39 2.58
CA LEU A 81 21.26 14.58 3.57
C LEU A 81 19.94 14.02 2.99
N PRO A 82 19.74 12.70 2.98
CA PRO A 82 18.46 12.13 2.63
C PRO A 82 17.43 12.45 3.73
N VAL A 83 16.45 13.28 3.41
CA VAL A 83 15.34 13.61 4.31
C VAL A 83 14.04 13.07 3.72
N ILE A 84 13.32 12.28 4.51
CA ILE A 84 12.01 11.69 4.21
C ILE A 84 10.98 12.37 5.10
N VAL A 85 9.92 12.92 4.51
CA VAL A 85 8.86 13.59 5.27
C VAL A 85 7.63 12.70 5.35
N MET A 86 7.15 12.42 6.56
CA MET A 86 5.89 11.72 6.79
C MET A 86 4.74 12.72 6.83
N THR A 87 3.61 12.40 6.18
CA THR A 87 2.44 13.30 6.10
C THR A 87 1.13 12.53 6.13
N ALA A 88 0.05 13.15 6.62
CA ALA A 88 -1.27 12.53 6.62
C ALA A 88 -1.90 12.49 5.21
N PHE A 89 -2.75 11.49 4.95
CA PHE A 89 -3.41 11.23 3.66
C PHE A 89 -4.16 12.43 3.06
N ALA A 90 -4.66 13.35 3.86
CA ALA A 90 -5.41 14.53 3.40
C ALA A 90 -4.54 15.68 2.86
N ASP A 91 -3.22 15.59 2.99
CA ASP A 91 -2.31 16.73 2.76
C ASP A 91 -1.33 16.48 1.59
N ALA A 92 -1.82 15.96 0.47
CA ALA A 92 -1.00 15.75 -0.74
C ALA A 92 -0.24 17.04 -1.19
N LYS A 93 -0.77 18.22 -0.89
CA LYS A 93 -0.09 19.50 -1.13
C LYS A 93 1.18 19.65 -0.29
N LEU A 94 1.19 19.11 0.93
CA LEU A 94 2.34 19.17 1.83
C LEU A 94 3.47 18.24 1.38
N ALA A 95 3.15 17.05 0.83
CA ALA A 95 4.14 16.18 0.22
C ALA A 95 4.86 16.86 -0.96
N VAL A 96 4.10 17.56 -1.80
CA VAL A 96 4.65 18.37 -2.90
C VAL A 96 5.53 19.50 -2.37
N GLU A 97 5.12 20.16 -1.30
CA GLU A 97 5.88 21.24 -0.67
C GLU A 97 7.20 20.71 -0.08
N ALA A 98 7.18 19.55 0.58
CA ALA A 98 8.38 18.91 1.10
C ALA A 98 9.38 18.54 -0.02
N LEU A 99 8.91 17.93 -1.12
CA LEU A 99 9.75 17.64 -2.28
C LEU A 99 10.34 18.91 -2.91
N LYS A 100 9.55 19.98 -3.01
CA LYS A 100 10.02 21.29 -3.48
C LYS A 100 11.07 21.91 -2.55
N ALA A 101 10.96 21.67 -1.26
CA ALA A 101 11.93 22.14 -0.26
C ALA A 101 13.21 21.29 -0.24
N GLY A 102 13.27 20.20 -1.01
CA GLY A 102 14.46 19.35 -1.16
C GLY A 102 14.39 18.00 -0.45
N ALA A 103 13.22 17.60 0.09
CA ALA A 103 13.06 16.24 0.59
C ALA A 103 13.37 15.22 -0.52
N ARG A 104 14.05 14.15 -0.15
CA ARG A 104 14.38 13.05 -1.09
C ARG A 104 13.17 12.20 -1.42
N ASP A 105 12.28 12.04 -0.44
CA ASP A 105 11.05 11.26 -0.59
C ASP A 105 10.02 11.68 0.47
N PHE A 106 8.82 11.13 0.39
CA PHE A 106 7.78 11.32 1.40
C PHE A 106 7.06 9.99 1.67
N LEU A 107 6.43 9.88 2.85
CA LEU A 107 5.67 8.72 3.27
C LEU A 107 4.29 9.17 3.76
N ILE A 108 3.23 8.63 3.17
CA ILE A 108 1.85 9.00 3.50
C ILE A 108 1.34 8.11 4.63
N LYS A 109 0.91 8.71 5.74
CA LYS A 109 0.26 8.02 6.87
C LYS A 109 -1.23 7.73 6.54
N PRO A 110 -1.78 6.52 6.80
CA PRO A 110 -1.08 5.36 7.35
C PRO A 110 -0.27 4.61 6.28
N PHE A 111 0.91 4.13 6.66
CA PHE A 111 1.79 3.33 5.80
C PHE A 111 2.04 1.95 6.41
N VAL A 112 2.37 0.99 5.57
CA VAL A 112 2.77 -0.35 6.02
C VAL A 112 4.28 -0.38 6.30
N PRO A 113 4.75 -1.24 7.23
CA PRO A 113 6.17 -1.36 7.59
C PRO A 113 7.10 -1.51 6.39
N ASP A 114 6.72 -2.28 5.39
CA ASP A 114 7.55 -2.54 4.20
C ASP A 114 7.82 -1.26 3.38
N GLN A 115 6.87 -0.35 3.29
CA GLN A 115 7.05 0.93 2.60
C GLN A 115 8.11 1.80 3.30
N LEU A 116 8.07 1.83 4.63
CA LEU A 116 9.07 2.54 5.44
C LEU A 116 10.46 1.95 5.22
N ILE A 117 10.59 0.63 5.29
CA ILE A 117 11.87 -0.06 5.12
C ILE A 117 12.41 0.08 3.70
N GLU A 118 11.55 0.00 2.69
CA GLU A 118 11.95 0.20 1.29
C GLU A 118 12.53 1.60 1.07
N ILE A 119 11.85 2.65 1.56
CA ILE A 119 12.32 4.04 1.44
C ILE A 119 13.64 4.21 2.17
N ILE A 120 13.79 3.73 3.41
CA ILE A 120 15.02 3.83 4.19
C ILE A 120 16.18 3.12 3.47
N THR A 121 15.95 1.89 2.99
CA THR A 121 16.96 1.09 2.31
C THR A 121 17.45 1.76 1.03
N ARG A 122 16.56 2.46 0.32
CA ARG A 122 16.90 3.21 -0.91
C ARG A 122 17.89 4.34 -0.66
N TYR A 123 17.83 4.99 0.50
CA TYR A 123 18.63 6.18 0.81
C TYR A 123 19.68 5.96 1.91
N ARG A 124 19.75 4.74 2.47
CA ARG A 124 20.72 4.41 3.51
C ARG A 124 22.14 4.45 2.95
N PRO A 125 23.08 5.16 3.59
CA PRO A 125 24.49 5.08 3.20
C PRO A 125 25.02 3.65 3.37
N PRO A 126 25.90 3.16 2.47
CA PRO A 126 26.46 1.81 2.57
C PRO A 126 27.22 1.66 3.91
N SER A 127 26.91 0.58 4.63
CA SER A 127 27.57 0.27 5.90
C SER A 127 29.04 -0.12 5.66
N ALA A 128 29.95 0.33 6.53
CA ALA A 128 31.39 0.02 6.47
C ALA A 128 31.71 -1.49 6.45
N VAL A 129 30.79 -2.35 6.92
CA VAL A 129 30.90 -3.80 6.85
C VAL A 129 30.83 -4.33 5.41
N ILE A 130 30.08 -3.65 4.54
CA ILE A 130 29.97 -4.02 3.11
C ILE A 130 31.23 -3.59 2.36
N GLU A 131 31.86 -2.46 2.71
CA GLU A 131 33.14 -2.04 2.13
C GLU A 131 34.29 -3.00 2.47
N ALA A 132 34.32 -3.58 3.68
CA ALA A 132 35.32 -4.57 4.07
C ALA A 132 35.17 -5.93 3.33
N MET A 133 33.96 -6.33 2.97
CA MET A 133 33.73 -7.54 2.15
C MET A 133 34.04 -7.31 0.66
N VAL A 134 33.87 -6.09 0.16
CA VAL A 134 34.17 -5.73 -1.24
C VAL A 134 35.67 -5.58 -1.47
N THR A 135 36.45 -5.18 -0.46
CA THR A 135 37.92 -5.03 -0.56
C THR A 135 38.67 -6.36 -0.55
N SER A 136 38.08 -7.44 -0.05
CA SER A 136 38.72 -8.79 -0.05
C SER A 136 38.61 -9.55 -1.38
N GLN A 137 37.92 -9.01 -2.39
CA GLN A 137 37.73 -9.63 -3.72
C GLN A 137 38.29 -8.83 -4.89
N LYS A 138 39.12 -7.81 -4.66
CA LYS A 138 39.80 -7.09 -5.75
C LYS A 138 41.14 -7.72 -6.10
N SER A 139 41.11 -8.84 -6.75
CA SER A 139 42.10 -9.21 -7.77
C SER A 139 41.44 -10.15 -8.77
N VAL A 140 40.84 -9.60 -9.80
CA VAL A 140 40.85 -9.99 -11.23
C VAL A 140 39.83 -9.13 -11.99
N SER A 141 40.37 -8.30 -12.92
CA SER A 141 39.78 -7.77 -14.15
C SER A 141 38.59 -6.80 -14.09
N ALA A 142 38.90 -5.60 -14.55
CA ALA A 142 37.98 -4.58 -15.00
C ALA A 142 36.92 -5.07 -15.98
N THR A 143 35.65 -4.82 -15.70
CA THR A 143 34.64 -4.46 -16.72
C THR A 143 33.34 -3.95 -16.06
N LYS A 144 32.98 -2.71 -16.40
CA LYS A 144 31.65 -2.08 -16.38
C LYS A 144 30.76 -2.20 -15.15
N SER A 145 30.49 -1.03 -14.58
CA SER A 145 29.35 -0.67 -13.70
C SER A 145 28.08 -1.47 -13.99
N ILE A 146 27.71 -2.36 -13.06
CA ILE A 146 26.38 -2.97 -12.97
C ILE A 146 25.75 -2.39 -11.72
N THR A 147 24.80 -1.50 -11.92
CA THR A 147 23.90 -0.95 -10.93
C THR A 147 22.97 -2.04 -10.39
N GLU A 148 22.99 -2.17 -9.08
CA GLU A 148 21.95 -2.63 -8.17
C GLU A 148 20.74 -3.38 -8.73
N SER A 149 20.78 -4.72 -8.67
CA SER A 149 19.60 -5.54 -8.42
C SER A 149 20.02 -6.92 -7.94
N ASN A 150 20.40 -7.06 -6.69
CA ASN A 150 20.56 -8.36 -6.03
C ASN A 150 19.78 -8.41 -4.71
N LYS A 151 18.47 -8.09 -4.75
CA LYS A 151 17.54 -8.70 -3.79
C LYS A 151 17.34 -10.15 -4.25
N PRO A 152 17.42 -11.15 -3.35
CA PRO A 152 17.04 -12.51 -3.71
C PRO A 152 15.61 -12.44 -4.28
N ALA A 153 15.39 -13.10 -5.42
CA ALA A 153 14.07 -13.16 -6.03
C ALA A 153 13.04 -13.58 -4.98
N PRO A 154 11.91 -12.88 -4.87
CA PRO A 154 10.89 -13.24 -3.90
C PRO A 154 10.48 -14.69 -4.14
N ALA A 155 10.55 -15.51 -3.09
CA ALA A 155 10.19 -16.92 -3.19
C ALA A 155 8.70 -17.02 -3.56
N ILE A 156 8.41 -17.66 -4.69
CA ILE A 156 7.03 -17.94 -5.07
C ILE A 156 6.66 -19.31 -4.53
N ILE A 157 5.64 -19.33 -3.69
CA ILE A 157 5.07 -20.56 -3.16
C ILE A 157 3.80 -20.86 -3.96
N ALA A 158 3.82 -21.97 -4.67
CA ALA A 158 2.71 -22.45 -5.49
C ALA A 158 2.72 -23.97 -5.45
N VAL A 159 1.75 -24.54 -4.78
CA VAL A 159 1.51 -25.99 -4.67
C VAL A 159 0.19 -26.32 -5.34
N ASP A 160 -0.75 -25.40 -5.30
CA ASP A 160 -2.07 -25.56 -5.90
C ASP A 160 -1.98 -25.59 -7.43
N PRO A 161 -2.66 -26.53 -8.10
CA PRO A 161 -2.64 -26.66 -9.57
C PRO A 161 -3.07 -25.38 -10.31
N ALA A 162 -4.01 -24.60 -9.75
CA ALA A 162 -4.46 -23.33 -10.35
C ALA A 162 -3.32 -22.31 -10.42
N MET A 163 -2.51 -22.21 -9.35
CA MET A 163 -1.37 -21.31 -9.32
C MET A 163 -0.21 -21.82 -10.16
N ILE A 164 0.08 -23.12 -10.14
CA ILE A 164 1.10 -23.76 -10.98
C ILE A 164 0.79 -23.49 -12.46
N ASN A 165 -0.46 -23.66 -12.91
CA ASN A 165 -0.87 -23.35 -14.28
C ASN A 165 -0.69 -21.86 -14.62
N THR A 166 -0.97 -20.98 -13.66
CA THR A 166 -0.76 -19.53 -13.84
C THR A 166 0.73 -19.23 -14.02
N LEU A 167 1.61 -19.82 -13.21
CA LEU A 167 3.07 -19.66 -13.34
C LEU A 167 3.60 -20.20 -14.67
N ALA A 168 3.12 -21.34 -15.12
CA ALA A 168 3.51 -21.89 -16.43
C ALA A 168 3.13 -20.93 -17.59
N ARG A 169 1.99 -20.21 -17.50
CA ARG A 169 1.63 -19.15 -18.44
C ARG A 169 2.57 -17.94 -18.33
N CYS A 170 2.95 -17.54 -17.11
CA CYS A 170 3.91 -16.47 -16.88
C CYS A 170 5.27 -16.77 -17.53
N GLU A 171 5.79 -17.98 -17.37
CA GLU A 171 7.06 -18.41 -17.98
C GLU A 171 7.04 -18.44 -19.51
N ARG A 172 5.89 -18.81 -20.11
CA ARG A 172 5.73 -18.75 -21.57
C ARG A 172 5.78 -17.33 -22.10
N VAL A 173 5.03 -16.41 -21.48
CA VAL A 173 5.00 -15.01 -21.93
C VAL A 173 6.29 -14.26 -21.58
N ALA A 174 7.02 -14.69 -20.55
CA ALA A 174 8.29 -14.09 -20.17
C ALA A 174 9.33 -14.15 -21.31
N LYS A 175 9.29 -15.19 -22.13
CA LYS A 175 10.18 -15.38 -23.28
C LYS A 175 9.94 -14.41 -24.44
N THR A 176 8.85 -13.63 -24.38
CA THR A 176 8.47 -12.64 -25.40
C THR A 176 8.57 -11.22 -24.83
N ASP A 177 8.61 -10.20 -25.69
CA ASP A 177 8.56 -8.78 -25.28
C ASP A 177 7.12 -8.23 -25.27
N THR A 178 6.12 -9.11 -25.30
CA THR A 178 4.71 -8.76 -25.31
C THR A 178 4.30 -8.10 -24.00
N SER A 179 3.41 -7.11 -24.07
CA SER A 179 2.76 -6.51 -22.90
C SER A 179 1.92 -7.54 -22.17
N VAL A 180 1.95 -7.51 -20.84
CA VAL A 180 1.20 -8.43 -19.97
C VAL A 180 0.27 -7.63 -19.09
N LEU A 181 -1.01 -8.02 -19.04
CA LEU A 181 -1.98 -7.48 -18.10
C LEU A 181 -2.30 -8.52 -17.03
N ILE A 182 -1.91 -8.23 -15.78
CA ILE A 182 -2.17 -9.07 -14.62
C ILE A 182 -3.44 -8.59 -13.93
N THR A 183 -4.43 -9.47 -13.80
CA THR A 183 -5.67 -9.18 -13.09
C THR A 183 -5.82 -10.09 -11.87
N GLY A 184 -6.52 -9.62 -10.85
CA GLY A 184 -6.78 -10.38 -9.62
C GLY A 184 -7.09 -9.47 -8.45
N GLY A 185 -7.70 -10.02 -7.40
CA GLY A 185 -8.08 -9.31 -6.19
C GLY A 185 -6.90 -8.57 -5.51
N SER A 186 -7.21 -7.71 -4.56
CA SER A 186 -6.17 -7.09 -3.75
C SER A 186 -5.45 -8.16 -2.92
N GLY A 187 -4.11 -8.03 -2.78
CA GLY A 187 -3.31 -8.94 -1.96
C GLY A 187 -3.06 -10.34 -2.53
N VAL A 188 -3.42 -10.64 -3.80
CA VAL A 188 -3.19 -11.97 -4.40
C VAL A 188 -1.73 -12.23 -4.80
N GLY A 189 -0.87 -11.18 -4.82
CA GLY A 189 0.55 -11.26 -5.19
C GLY A 189 0.86 -10.81 -6.62
N LYS A 190 0.11 -9.87 -7.20
CA LYS A 190 0.31 -9.34 -8.57
C LYS A 190 1.74 -8.86 -8.81
N GLU A 191 2.33 -8.14 -7.86
CA GLU A 191 3.69 -7.60 -7.94
C GLU A 191 4.75 -8.71 -7.99
N ILE A 192 4.60 -9.76 -7.15
CA ILE A 192 5.50 -10.91 -7.12
C ILE A 192 5.50 -11.62 -8.48
N ILE A 193 4.32 -11.78 -9.08
CA ILE A 193 4.18 -12.39 -10.40
C ILE A 193 4.79 -11.51 -11.50
N ALA A 194 4.60 -10.19 -11.45
CA ALA A 194 5.23 -9.26 -12.38
C ALA A 194 6.76 -9.33 -12.31
N HIS A 195 7.32 -9.34 -11.10
CA HIS A 195 8.75 -9.50 -10.89
C HIS A 195 9.28 -10.87 -11.39
N HIS A 196 8.52 -11.94 -11.16
CA HIS A 196 8.87 -13.27 -11.70
C HIS A 196 8.91 -13.29 -13.23
N ILE A 197 7.92 -12.67 -13.90
CA ILE A 197 7.91 -12.55 -15.36
C ILE A 197 9.15 -11.79 -15.86
N HIS A 198 9.58 -10.74 -15.16
CA HIS A 198 10.80 -10.02 -15.49
C HIS A 198 12.04 -10.90 -15.33
N LEU A 199 12.21 -11.56 -14.18
CA LEU A 199 13.38 -12.40 -13.88
C LEU A 199 13.53 -13.60 -14.82
N THR A 200 12.42 -14.14 -15.35
CA THR A 200 12.41 -15.25 -16.30
C THR A 200 12.42 -14.81 -17.77
N SER A 201 12.51 -13.48 -18.01
CA SER A 201 12.50 -12.89 -19.35
C SER A 201 13.89 -12.72 -19.94
N LYS A 202 13.93 -12.36 -21.24
CA LYS A 202 15.17 -11.94 -21.91
C LYS A 202 15.77 -10.65 -21.35
N ARG A 203 14.97 -9.88 -20.58
CA ARG A 203 15.34 -8.60 -19.98
C ARG A 203 15.68 -8.73 -18.49
N ALA A 204 15.90 -9.96 -17.99
CA ALA A 204 16.17 -10.23 -16.57
C ALA A 204 17.39 -9.49 -16.01
N LEU A 205 18.35 -9.12 -16.84
CA LEU A 205 19.53 -8.34 -16.46
C LEU A 205 19.33 -6.82 -16.62
N GLY A 206 18.21 -6.41 -17.21
CA GLY A 206 17.85 -4.99 -17.36
C GLY A 206 17.17 -4.46 -16.11
N PRO A 207 16.91 -3.14 -16.06
CA PRO A 207 16.22 -2.53 -14.92
C PRO A 207 14.77 -3.05 -14.79
N TYR A 208 14.35 -3.31 -13.55
CA TYR A 208 12.96 -3.52 -13.17
C TYR A 208 12.48 -2.29 -12.38
N VAL A 209 11.60 -1.52 -12.99
CA VAL A 209 11.07 -0.29 -12.39
C VAL A 209 9.59 -0.50 -12.09
N ALA A 210 9.21 -0.42 -10.82
CA ALA A 210 7.83 -0.55 -10.39
C ALA A 210 7.23 0.83 -10.06
N LEU A 211 5.96 1.01 -10.38
CA LEU A 211 5.19 2.22 -10.07
C LEU A 211 3.75 1.84 -9.74
N ASN A 212 3.27 2.27 -8.58
CA ASN A 212 1.86 2.14 -8.21
C ASN A 212 1.12 3.43 -8.59
N CYS A 213 0.19 3.34 -9.55
CA CYS A 213 -0.55 4.50 -10.06
C CYS A 213 -1.54 5.06 -9.03
N ALA A 214 -2.05 4.24 -8.11
CA ALA A 214 -2.98 4.68 -7.07
C ALA A 214 -2.30 5.42 -5.91
N ALA A 215 -1.00 5.17 -5.69
CA ALA A 215 -0.27 5.76 -4.56
C ALA A 215 0.22 7.20 -4.83
N ILE A 216 0.10 7.68 -6.07
CA ILE A 216 0.67 8.95 -6.50
C ILE A 216 -0.46 9.92 -6.91
N PRO A 217 -0.47 11.16 -6.41
CA PRO A 217 -1.41 12.17 -6.88
C PRO A 217 -1.31 12.39 -8.40
N ASP A 218 -2.46 12.56 -9.07
CA ASP A 218 -2.56 12.72 -10.53
C ASP A 218 -1.61 13.78 -11.10
N THR A 219 -1.45 14.89 -10.38
CA THR A 219 -0.58 16.01 -10.76
C THR A 219 0.91 15.68 -10.76
N LEU A 220 1.31 14.66 -10.02
CA LEU A 220 2.71 14.20 -9.94
C LEU A 220 2.97 12.97 -10.80
N LEU A 221 1.95 12.14 -11.02
CA LEU A 221 2.07 10.90 -11.76
C LEU A 221 2.65 11.12 -13.16
N GLU A 222 2.23 12.19 -13.83
CA GLU A 222 2.75 12.56 -15.14
C GLU A 222 4.25 12.85 -15.11
N SER A 223 4.67 13.71 -14.18
CA SER A 223 6.08 14.06 -14.01
C SER A 223 6.96 12.89 -13.63
N ILE A 224 6.45 11.98 -12.80
CA ILE A 224 7.18 10.77 -12.38
C ILE A 224 7.30 9.78 -13.54
N LEU A 225 6.23 9.55 -14.29
CA LEU A 225 6.23 8.60 -15.41
C LEU A 225 7.11 9.06 -16.57
N PHE A 226 6.90 10.29 -17.03
CA PHE A 226 7.50 10.79 -18.27
C PHE A 226 8.74 11.69 -18.05
N GLY A 227 8.96 12.13 -16.80
CA GLY A 227 10.02 13.10 -16.50
C GLY A 227 9.61 14.54 -16.79
N HIS A 228 10.46 15.46 -16.39
CA HIS A 228 10.23 16.89 -16.61
C HIS A 228 11.52 17.67 -16.82
N GLU A 229 11.44 18.75 -17.59
CA GLU A 229 12.50 19.73 -17.74
C GLU A 229 12.37 20.85 -16.69
N LYS A 230 13.47 21.51 -16.43
CA LYS A 230 13.50 22.67 -15.53
C LYS A 230 12.51 23.75 -16.00
N GLY A 231 11.64 24.19 -15.11
CA GLY A 231 10.65 25.25 -15.41
C GLY A 231 9.35 24.76 -16.05
N SER A 232 9.14 23.46 -16.26
CA SER A 232 7.93 22.89 -16.88
C SER A 232 6.66 23.08 -16.05
N PHE A 233 6.80 23.25 -14.73
CA PHE A 233 5.72 23.60 -13.81
C PHE A 233 6.26 24.39 -12.61
N THR A 234 5.37 25.01 -11.83
CA THR A 234 5.73 25.74 -10.61
C THR A 234 6.38 24.82 -9.61
N GLY A 235 7.72 24.85 -9.49
CA GLY A 235 8.52 23.98 -8.61
C GLY A 235 9.50 23.06 -9.33
N ALA A 236 9.50 22.99 -10.65
CA ALA A 236 10.51 22.27 -11.44
C ALA A 236 11.84 23.01 -11.43
N THR A 237 12.60 22.89 -10.34
CA THR A 237 13.89 23.61 -10.18
C THR A 237 15.04 22.94 -10.93
N LYS A 238 14.93 21.62 -11.18
CA LYS A 238 15.90 20.79 -11.92
C LYS A 238 15.15 19.94 -12.95
N SER A 239 15.83 19.50 -13.99
CA SER A 239 15.29 18.46 -14.87
C SER A 239 15.40 17.09 -14.20
N GLN A 240 14.43 16.20 -14.41
CA GLN A 240 14.40 14.86 -13.83
C GLN A 240 13.93 13.84 -14.87
N SER A 241 14.66 12.71 -14.95
CA SER A 241 14.29 11.59 -15.83
C SER A 241 13.07 10.87 -15.30
N GLY A 242 12.17 10.46 -16.20
CA GLY A 242 10.96 9.71 -15.89
C GLY A 242 11.22 8.22 -15.67
N LYS A 243 10.18 7.52 -15.17
CA LYS A 243 10.23 6.06 -14.94
C LYS A 243 10.41 5.28 -16.25
N PHE A 244 9.92 5.78 -17.37
CA PHE A 244 10.16 5.18 -18.68
C PHE A 244 11.65 5.22 -19.06
N GLU A 245 12.31 6.34 -18.85
CA GLU A 245 13.75 6.45 -19.11
C GLU A 245 14.58 5.56 -18.18
N GLN A 246 14.18 5.49 -16.90
CA GLN A 246 14.82 4.62 -15.90
C GLN A 246 14.66 3.11 -16.23
N ALA A 247 13.59 2.76 -16.93
CA ALA A 247 13.29 1.38 -17.31
C ALA A 247 13.84 0.99 -18.71
N ASP A 248 14.58 1.87 -19.38
CA ASP A 248 15.11 1.61 -20.72
C ASP A 248 15.97 0.34 -20.78
N GLY A 249 15.72 -0.50 -21.76
CA GLY A 249 16.34 -1.84 -21.90
C GLY A 249 15.78 -2.88 -20.93
N GLY A 250 14.84 -2.53 -20.06
CA GLY A 250 14.29 -3.37 -19.01
C GLY A 250 12.77 -3.53 -19.04
N THR A 251 12.16 -3.49 -17.86
CA THR A 251 10.72 -3.68 -17.64
C THR A 251 10.16 -2.60 -16.72
N LEU A 252 9.06 -1.97 -17.14
CA LEU A 252 8.26 -1.08 -16.29
C LEU A 252 7.01 -1.82 -15.85
N PHE A 253 6.85 -1.95 -14.55
CA PHE A 253 5.66 -2.50 -13.92
C PHE A 253 4.75 -1.36 -13.45
N LEU A 254 3.51 -1.34 -13.96
CA LEU A 254 2.48 -0.36 -13.62
C LEU A 254 1.40 -1.06 -12.78
N ASP A 255 1.45 -0.89 -11.48
CA ASP A 255 0.43 -1.42 -10.57
C ASP A 255 -0.77 -0.49 -10.51
N GLU A 256 -1.96 -1.07 -10.32
CA GLU A 256 -3.27 -0.40 -10.28
C GLU A 256 -3.48 0.55 -11.48
N ILE A 257 -3.20 0.05 -12.69
CA ILE A 257 -3.33 0.81 -13.95
C ILE A 257 -4.74 1.37 -14.18
N GLY A 258 -5.77 0.73 -13.61
CA GLY A 258 -7.16 1.19 -13.68
C GLY A 258 -7.44 2.51 -12.94
N GLU A 259 -6.49 2.98 -12.13
CA GLU A 259 -6.56 4.27 -11.44
C GLU A 259 -5.94 5.43 -12.25
N MET A 260 -5.31 5.11 -13.39
CA MET A 260 -4.62 6.12 -14.20
C MET A 260 -5.59 7.15 -14.80
N PRO A 261 -5.34 8.46 -14.64
CA PRO A 261 -6.15 9.53 -15.26
C PRO A 261 -6.22 9.42 -16.77
N ALA A 262 -7.38 9.75 -17.35
CA ALA A 262 -7.62 9.63 -18.80
C ALA A 262 -6.61 10.41 -19.67
N SER A 263 -6.13 11.57 -19.19
CA SER A 263 -5.09 12.36 -19.88
C SER A 263 -3.77 11.57 -20.01
N LEU A 264 -3.40 10.82 -18.97
CA LEU A 264 -2.16 10.03 -18.96
C LEU A 264 -2.30 8.73 -19.75
N GLN A 265 -3.51 8.16 -19.83
CA GLN A 265 -3.79 7.00 -20.68
C GLN A 265 -3.46 7.26 -22.15
N ALA A 266 -3.76 8.48 -22.67
CA ALA A 266 -3.43 8.86 -24.04
C ALA A 266 -1.91 8.96 -24.26
N LYS A 267 -1.18 9.53 -23.30
CA LYS A 267 0.29 9.61 -23.36
C LYS A 267 0.94 8.23 -23.26
N LEU A 268 0.46 7.39 -22.35
CA LEU A 268 0.92 6.01 -22.23
C LEU A 268 0.74 5.24 -23.54
N LEU A 269 -0.41 5.38 -24.18
CA LEU A 269 -0.67 4.73 -25.49
C LEU A 269 0.36 5.13 -26.55
N ARG A 270 0.69 6.43 -26.64
CA ARG A 270 1.74 6.90 -27.57
C ARG A 270 3.09 6.25 -27.30
N VAL A 271 3.52 6.20 -26.02
CA VAL A 271 4.78 5.54 -25.67
C VAL A 271 4.78 4.07 -26.04
N LEU A 272 3.65 3.37 -25.83
CA LEU A 272 3.50 1.95 -26.22
C LEU A 272 3.53 1.70 -27.73
N GLN A 273 3.13 2.69 -28.54
CA GLN A 273 3.10 2.62 -30.00
C GLN A 273 4.45 3.02 -30.62
N ASP A 274 4.97 4.18 -30.20
CA ASP A 274 6.08 4.85 -30.85
C ASP A 274 7.43 4.53 -30.21
N LYS A 275 7.43 3.95 -28.98
CA LYS A 275 8.61 3.73 -28.14
C LYS A 275 9.41 5.03 -27.89
N MET A 276 8.71 6.14 -27.80
CA MET A 276 9.25 7.46 -27.56
C MET A 276 8.57 8.12 -26.38
N VAL A 277 9.32 8.78 -25.54
CA VAL A 277 8.88 9.48 -24.34
C VAL A 277 9.19 10.96 -24.49
N GLU A 278 8.22 11.82 -24.20
CA GLU A 278 8.39 13.27 -24.15
C GLU A 278 8.33 13.72 -22.69
N ARG A 279 9.38 14.42 -22.21
CA ARG A 279 9.36 15.04 -20.89
C ARG A 279 8.40 16.22 -20.85
N LEU A 280 7.82 16.49 -19.69
CA LEU A 280 7.05 17.71 -19.51
C LEU A 280 7.94 18.94 -19.75
N GLY A 281 7.47 19.83 -20.62
CA GLY A 281 8.21 21.05 -20.97
C GLY A 281 9.30 20.85 -22.04
N SER A 282 9.46 19.65 -22.60
CA SER A 282 10.32 19.38 -23.75
C SER A 282 9.48 18.92 -24.93
N ALA A 283 9.89 19.32 -26.13
CA ALA A 283 9.36 18.81 -27.39
C ALA A 283 10.28 17.73 -28.02
N GLU A 284 11.41 17.42 -27.41
CA GLU A 284 12.35 16.43 -27.89
C GLU A 284 11.97 15.04 -27.41
N PRO A 285 11.58 14.11 -28.31
CA PRO A 285 11.26 12.75 -27.93
C PRO A 285 12.52 11.94 -27.61
N ILE A 286 12.49 11.20 -26.53
CA ILE A 286 13.56 10.30 -26.08
C ILE A 286 13.14 8.87 -26.37
N LYS A 287 13.98 8.08 -27.03
CA LYS A 287 13.72 6.68 -27.28
C LYS A 287 13.80 5.87 -25.98
N ALA A 288 12.78 5.04 -25.72
CA ALA A 288 12.72 4.16 -24.57
C ALA A 288 12.20 2.78 -24.98
N ASP A 289 13.10 1.78 -25.00
CA ASP A 289 12.76 0.40 -25.31
C ASP A 289 12.39 -0.36 -24.03
N VAL A 290 11.16 -0.19 -23.58
CA VAL A 290 10.65 -0.71 -22.31
C VAL A 290 9.61 -1.79 -22.54
N ARG A 291 9.73 -2.93 -21.84
CA ARG A 291 8.66 -3.92 -21.73
C ARG A 291 7.67 -3.49 -20.65
N ILE A 292 6.38 -3.53 -20.97
CA ILE A 292 5.32 -3.15 -20.00
C ILE A 292 4.66 -4.38 -19.40
N ILE A 293 4.55 -4.39 -18.08
CA ILE A 293 3.68 -5.27 -17.30
C ILE A 293 2.74 -4.38 -16.54
N ALA A 294 1.43 -4.52 -16.75
CA ALA A 294 0.41 -3.75 -16.03
C ALA A 294 -0.37 -4.67 -15.11
N ALA A 295 -0.79 -4.16 -13.94
CA ALA A 295 -1.62 -4.90 -13.00
C ALA A 295 -2.81 -4.06 -12.54
N THR A 296 -3.92 -4.72 -12.21
CA THR A 296 -5.11 -4.09 -11.65
C THR A 296 -6.00 -5.08 -10.90
N ASN A 297 -6.73 -4.59 -9.90
CA ASN A 297 -7.82 -5.30 -9.24
C ASN A 297 -9.19 -4.94 -9.85
N ARG A 298 -9.27 -3.94 -10.73
CA ARG A 298 -10.50 -3.50 -11.38
C ARG A 298 -10.79 -4.28 -12.66
N ASN A 299 -12.09 -4.36 -13.00
CA ASN A 299 -12.53 -4.85 -14.30
C ASN A 299 -12.36 -3.75 -15.36
N LEU A 300 -11.25 -3.80 -16.13
CA LEU A 300 -10.98 -2.78 -17.15
C LEU A 300 -11.99 -2.79 -18.30
N GLU A 301 -12.57 -3.95 -18.66
CA GLU A 301 -13.60 -4.02 -19.71
C GLU A 301 -14.84 -3.22 -19.31
N GLU A 302 -15.21 -3.27 -18.05
CA GLU A 302 -16.29 -2.47 -17.49
C GLU A 302 -15.93 -0.98 -17.45
N GLN A 303 -14.67 -0.67 -17.07
CA GLN A 303 -14.18 0.72 -17.09
C GLN A 303 -14.18 1.30 -18.52
N VAL A 304 -13.90 0.49 -19.54
CA VAL A 304 -14.00 0.89 -20.97
C VAL A 304 -15.46 1.20 -21.32
N LYS A 305 -16.42 0.34 -20.96
CA LYS A 305 -17.84 0.55 -21.23
C LYS A 305 -18.39 1.85 -20.62
N VAL A 306 -17.91 2.22 -19.43
CA VAL A 306 -18.32 3.47 -18.77
C VAL A 306 -17.44 4.68 -19.11
N GLY A 307 -16.49 4.54 -20.06
CA GLY A 307 -15.65 5.63 -20.56
C GLY A 307 -14.56 6.10 -19.60
N ARG A 308 -14.26 5.35 -18.54
CA ARG A 308 -13.19 5.67 -17.58
C ARG A 308 -11.82 5.17 -18.01
N PHE A 309 -11.77 4.15 -18.87
CA PHE A 309 -10.55 3.62 -19.46
C PHE A 309 -10.68 3.60 -20.98
N ARG A 310 -9.59 3.95 -21.68
CA ARG A 310 -9.60 3.97 -23.16
C ARG A 310 -9.54 2.55 -23.72
N GLU A 311 -10.38 2.29 -24.69
CA GLU A 311 -10.44 0.98 -25.36
C GLU A 311 -9.14 0.64 -26.11
N ASP A 312 -8.57 1.63 -26.80
CA ASP A 312 -7.32 1.46 -27.54
C ASP A 312 -6.12 1.09 -26.64
N LEU A 313 -6.04 1.72 -25.46
CA LEU A 313 -5.03 1.40 -24.46
C LEU A 313 -5.28 0.01 -23.86
N TYR A 314 -6.53 -0.36 -23.57
CA TYR A 314 -6.88 -1.67 -23.05
C TYR A 314 -6.36 -2.78 -23.97
N PHE A 315 -6.66 -2.75 -25.28
CA PHE A 315 -6.18 -3.75 -26.22
C PHE A 315 -4.65 -3.76 -26.36
N ARG A 316 -3.99 -2.63 -26.16
CA ARG A 316 -2.52 -2.57 -26.24
C ARG A 316 -1.85 -3.15 -24.97
N LEU A 317 -2.47 -3.06 -23.81
CA LEU A 317 -2.00 -3.65 -22.57
C LEU A 317 -2.41 -5.13 -22.44
N ALA A 318 -3.63 -5.48 -22.80
CA ALA A 318 -4.21 -6.81 -22.65
C ALA A 318 -3.83 -7.80 -23.77
N VAL A 319 -2.65 -7.64 -24.37
CA VAL A 319 -2.17 -8.57 -25.40
C VAL A 319 -2.01 -9.97 -24.81
N PHE A 320 -1.52 -10.07 -23.57
CA PHE A 320 -1.46 -11.34 -22.86
C PHE A 320 -2.06 -11.17 -21.45
N PRO A 321 -3.34 -11.47 -21.24
CA PRO A 321 -3.96 -11.39 -19.94
C PRO A 321 -3.60 -12.59 -19.07
N ILE A 322 -3.23 -12.32 -17.80
CA ILE A 322 -2.97 -13.30 -16.76
C ILE A 322 -3.89 -12.98 -15.60
N HIS A 323 -4.74 -13.95 -15.24
CA HIS A 323 -5.57 -13.82 -14.04
C HIS A 323 -4.94 -14.63 -12.89
N ILE A 324 -4.72 -13.98 -11.74
CA ILE A 324 -4.25 -14.64 -10.53
C ILE A 324 -5.49 -15.02 -9.69
N PRO A 325 -5.67 -16.33 -9.39
CA PRO A 325 -6.80 -16.76 -8.58
C PRO A 325 -6.69 -16.24 -7.15
N GLU A 326 -7.83 -15.93 -6.56
CA GLU A 326 -7.96 -15.58 -5.15
C GLU A 326 -7.52 -16.75 -4.26
N LEU A 327 -7.06 -16.46 -3.05
CA LEU A 327 -6.43 -17.46 -2.18
C LEU A 327 -7.39 -18.61 -1.83
N HIS A 328 -8.68 -18.33 -1.62
CA HIS A 328 -9.70 -19.36 -1.37
C HIS A 328 -9.91 -20.32 -2.57
N LYS A 329 -9.61 -19.88 -3.81
CA LYS A 329 -9.68 -20.71 -5.03
C LYS A 329 -8.40 -21.53 -5.27
N ARG A 330 -7.38 -21.35 -4.43
CA ARG A 330 -6.11 -22.09 -4.43
C ARG A 330 -5.78 -22.54 -3.00
N ALA A 331 -6.71 -23.24 -2.38
CA ALA A 331 -6.62 -23.66 -0.98
C ALA A 331 -5.35 -24.47 -0.66
N GLY A 332 -4.80 -25.18 -1.66
CA GLY A 332 -3.54 -25.91 -1.53
C GLY A 332 -2.34 -25.04 -1.21
N ASP A 333 -2.39 -23.73 -1.50
CA ASP A 333 -1.30 -22.80 -1.21
C ASP A 333 -1.38 -22.21 0.21
N ILE A 334 -2.53 -22.31 0.90
CA ILE A 334 -2.74 -21.62 2.19
C ILE A 334 -1.73 -22.08 3.24
N LEU A 335 -1.67 -23.38 3.53
CA LEU A 335 -0.75 -23.90 4.55
C LEU A 335 0.74 -23.73 4.18
N PRO A 336 1.19 -23.96 2.93
CA PRO A 336 2.55 -23.66 2.52
C PRO A 336 2.93 -22.17 2.66
N LEU A 337 2.01 -21.26 2.34
CA LEU A 337 2.22 -19.82 2.53
C LEU A 337 2.27 -19.47 4.02
N ALA A 338 1.37 -20.03 4.83
CA ALA A 338 1.35 -19.84 6.26
C ALA A 338 2.68 -20.28 6.90
N ASP A 339 3.18 -21.46 6.56
CA ASP A 339 4.45 -21.99 7.06
C ASP A 339 5.65 -21.11 6.62
N PHE A 340 5.62 -20.61 5.39
CA PHE A 340 6.64 -19.67 4.92
C PHE A 340 6.65 -18.38 5.73
N PHE A 341 5.49 -17.78 5.98
CA PHE A 341 5.41 -16.54 6.78
C PHE A 341 5.81 -16.81 8.24
N LEU A 342 5.36 -17.90 8.82
CA LEU A 342 5.79 -18.30 10.17
C LEU A 342 7.32 -18.41 10.27
N LYS A 343 7.95 -19.14 9.34
CA LYS A 343 9.42 -19.28 9.28
C LYS A 343 10.12 -17.94 9.15
N ARG A 344 9.59 -17.05 8.32
CA ARG A 344 10.14 -15.70 8.12
C ARG A 344 10.05 -14.86 9.38
N TYR A 345 8.88 -14.82 10.02
CA TYR A 345 8.63 -13.93 11.16
C TYR A 345 9.24 -14.46 12.47
N ARG A 346 9.21 -15.77 12.74
CA ARG A 346 9.85 -16.34 13.93
C ARG A 346 11.36 -16.10 13.97
N LEU A 347 12.04 -16.17 12.81
CA LEU A 347 13.46 -15.82 12.70
C LEU A 347 13.72 -14.35 13.04
N ASN A 348 12.84 -13.45 12.62
CA ASN A 348 12.99 -12.01 12.87
C ASN A 348 12.90 -11.64 14.34
N ILE A 349 12.17 -12.42 15.15
CA ILE A 349 12.01 -12.18 16.60
C ILE A 349 12.83 -13.12 17.47
N GLY A 350 13.67 -13.99 16.87
CA GLY A 350 14.50 -14.95 17.59
C GLY A 350 13.71 -16.05 18.32
N ARG A 351 12.52 -16.40 17.82
CA ARG A 351 11.62 -17.42 18.37
C ARG A 351 11.54 -18.64 17.44
N ASP A 352 12.66 -19.36 17.30
CA ASP A 352 12.74 -20.54 16.41
C ASP A 352 11.87 -21.73 16.86
N ASP A 353 11.41 -21.70 18.11
CA ASP A 353 10.55 -22.69 18.75
C ASP A 353 9.08 -22.62 18.28
N LEU A 354 8.64 -21.51 17.66
CA LEU A 354 7.25 -21.34 17.28
C LEU A 354 6.83 -22.27 16.13
N ILE A 355 5.72 -22.97 16.36
CA ILE A 355 5.05 -23.85 15.39
C ILE A 355 3.55 -23.57 15.36
N PHE A 356 2.87 -23.99 14.29
CA PHE A 356 1.41 -24.00 14.30
C PHE A 356 0.88 -25.19 15.08
N GLY A 357 -0.06 -24.95 15.99
CA GLY A 357 -0.89 -25.97 16.62
C GLY A 357 -1.95 -26.54 15.70
N GLN A 358 -2.48 -27.71 16.03
CA GLN A 358 -3.48 -28.38 15.21
C GLN A 358 -4.73 -27.51 15.00
N SER A 359 -5.17 -26.78 16.04
CA SER A 359 -6.33 -25.88 15.96
C SER A 359 -6.13 -24.76 14.93
N ALA A 360 -4.92 -24.21 14.79
CA ALA A 360 -4.62 -23.22 13.75
C ALA A 360 -4.61 -23.84 12.35
N LEU A 361 -4.02 -25.04 12.20
CA LEU A 361 -3.96 -25.76 10.91
C LEU A 361 -5.35 -26.14 10.40
N ASP A 362 -6.31 -26.39 11.30
CA ASP A 362 -7.68 -26.75 10.95
C ASP A 362 -8.49 -25.52 10.48
N VAL A 363 -8.24 -24.34 11.05
CA VAL A 363 -8.99 -23.09 10.76
C VAL A 363 -8.47 -22.38 9.51
N LEU A 364 -7.14 -22.37 9.28
CA LEU A 364 -6.53 -21.65 8.18
C LEU A 364 -7.11 -21.99 6.79
N PRO A 365 -7.33 -23.29 6.41
CA PRO A 365 -7.91 -23.64 5.12
C PRO A 365 -9.41 -23.34 4.99
N GLN A 366 -10.13 -23.18 6.10
CA GLN A 366 -11.59 -22.98 6.12
C GLN A 366 -11.98 -21.51 5.95
N TYR A 367 -11.06 -20.58 6.15
CA TYR A 367 -11.33 -19.15 6.03
C TYR A 367 -11.27 -18.68 4.58
N ASN A 368 -12.12 -17.72 4.22
CA ASN A 368 -12.29 -17.26 2.83
C ASN A 368 -11.20 -16.30 2.32
N TRP A 369 -10.38 -15.76 3.21
CA TRP A 369 -9.27 -14.87 2.87
C TRP A 369 -9.66 -13.68 1.96
N PRO A 370 -10.60 -12.80 2.34
CA PRO A 370 -11.00 -11.67 1.51
C PRO A 370 -9.84 -10.73 1.14
N GLY A 371 -8.85 -10.58 2.01
CA GLY A 371 -7.61 -9.84 1.75
C GLY A 371 -6.48 -10.70 1.17
N ASN A 372 -6.77 -11.96 0.79
CA ASN A 372 -5.86 -12.89 0.15
C ASN A 372 -4.54 -13.12 0.93
N VAL A 373 -3.41 -13.18 0.21
CA VAL A 373 -2.08 -13.46 0.79
C VAL A 373 -1.64 -12.35 1.74
N ARG A 374 -2.01 -11.09 1.46
CA ARG A 374 -1.67 -9.96 2.35
C ARG A 374 -2.36 -10.08 3.71
N GLU A 375 -3.60 -10.51 3.73
CA GLU A 375 -4.34 -10.76 4.99
C GLU A 375 -3.73 -11.96 5.74
N LEU A 376 -3.46 -13.07 5.05
CA LEU A 376 -2.79 -14.23 5.63
C LEU A 376 -1.45 -13.85 6.27
N GLU A 377 -0.61 -13.09 5.57
CA GLU A 377 0.67 -12.59 6.06
C GLU A 377 0.50 -11.75 7.33
N ASN A 378 -0.43 -10.78 7.32
CA ASN A 378 -0.69 -9.90 8.47
C ASN A 378 -1.21 -10.67 9.69
N ILE A 379 -2.10 -11.64 9.48
CA ILE A 379 -2.63 -12.48 10.57
C ILE A 379 -1.52 -13.31 11.21
N ILE A 380 -0.68 -13.95 10.39
CA ILE A 380 0.42 -14.75 10.91
C ILE A 380 1.45 -13.87 11.63
N GLN A 381 1.77 -12.70 11.08
CA GLN A 381 2.67 -11.76 11.74
C GLN A 381 2.17 -11.37 13.13
N ARG A 382 0.87 -11.06 13.26
CA ARG A 382 0.25 -10.77 14.57
C ARG A 382 0.28 -11.98 15.49
N ALA A 383 -0.09 -13.16 15.00
CA ALA A 383 -0.09 -14.38 15.80
C ALA A 383 1.29 -14.71 16.37
N VAL A 384 2.36 -14.50 15.60
CA VAL A 384 3.75 -14.67 16.05
C VAL A 384 4.11 -13.69 17.15
N LEU A 385 3.57 -12.46 17.13
CA LEU A 385 3.82 -11.45 18.17
C LEU A 385 2.99 -11.68 19.44
N LEU A 386 1.76 -12.19 19.30
CA LEU A 386 0.82 -12.38 20.41
C LEU A 386 0.98 -13.73 21.12
N CYS A 387 1.68 -14.69 20.53
CA CYS A 387 1.86 -16.01 21.12
C CYS A 387 2.94 -16.00 22.18
N ASP A 388 2.55 -16.15 23.46
CA ASP A 388 3.48 -16.27 24.58
C ASP A 388 4.11 -17.69 24.67
N GLY A 389 3.42 -18.72 24.18
CA GLY A 389 3.85 -20.10 24.13
C GLY A 389 4.69 -20.44 22.89
N SER A 390 5.04 -21.72 22.71
CA SER A 390 5.73 -22.23 21.51
C SER A 390 4.77 -22.67 20.40
N GLU A 391 3.47 -22.64 20.63
CA GLU A 391 2.44 -23.15 19.72
C GLU A 391 1.39 -22.09 19.42
N ILE A 392 1.23 -21.75 18.13
CA ILE A 392 0.23 -20.80 17.65
C ILE A 392 -1.07 -21.57 17.44
N GLY A 393 -2.05 -21.37 18.34
CA GLY A 393 -3.41 -21.91 18.22
C GLY A 393 -4.34 -21.01 17.41
N ALA A 394 -5.59 -21.49 17.20
CA ALA A 394 -6.63 -20.73 16.50
C ALA A 394 -6.95 -19.39 17.18
N GLU A 395 -6.84 -19.32 18.50
CA GLU A 395 -7.05 -18.13 19.32
C GLU A 395 -6.07 -16.98 19.00
N HIS A 396 -4.85 -17.31 18.59
CA HIS A 396 -3.84 -16.32 18.22
C HIS A 396 -4.04 -15.75 16.79
N LEU A 397 -4.81 -16.45 15.95
CA LEU A 397 -5.04 -16.02 14.57
C LEU A 397 -6.06 -14.88 14.48
N GLU A 398 -6.90 -14.67 15.52
CA GLU A 398 -7.95 -13.63 15.54
C GLU A 398 -8.80 -13.60 14.24
N ILE A 399 -9.02 -14.76 13.65
CA ILE A 399 -9.87 -14.89 12.46
C ILE A 399 -11.31 -14.74 12.93
N SER A 400 -11.91 -13.56 12.70
CA SER A 400 -13.32 -13.31 13.03
C SER A 400 -14.20 -14.26 12.22
N ALA A 401 -14.98 -15.08 12.91
CA ALA A 401 -15.94 -16.02 12.32
C ALA A 401 -17.13 -15.32 11.61
N GLN A 402 -16.95 -14.08 11.13
CA GLN A 402 -18.00 -13.27 10.51
C GLN A 402 -17.76 -13.14 8.99
N SER A 403 -18.01 -14.22 8.26
CA SER A 403 -18.39 -14.13 6.85
C SER A 403 -19.00 -15.44 6.35
N HIS A 404 -20.12 -15.83 6.96
CA HIS A 404 -21.09 -16.66 6.25
C HIS A 404 -22.32 -15.79 5.96
N PRO A 405 -22.58 -15.37 4.72
CA PRO A 405 -23.92 -15.01 4.33
C PRO A 405 -24.68 -16.31 4.09
N ASN A 406 -25.58 -16.62 5.03
CA ASN A 406 -26.76 -17.46 4.88
C ASN A 406 -26.67 -18.75 4.06
N GLU A 407 -26.69 -19.86 4.79
CA GLU A 407 -27.63 -20.95 4.51
C GLU A 407 -27.80 -21.77 5.78
N SER A 408 -28.80 -21.44 6.59
CA SER A 408 -29.44 -22.40 7.47
C SER A 408 -30.83 -21.90 7.83
N VAL A 409 -31.77 -22.22 6.95
CA VAL A 409 -33.17 -22.32 7.32
C VAL A 409 -33.30 -23.57 8.20
N SER A 410 -33.16 -23.43 9.51
CA SER A 410 -33.53 -24.44 10.46
C SER A 410 -35.00 -24.30 10.75
N SER A 411 -35.74 -25.23 10.19
CA SER A 411 -37.12 -25.61 10.57
C SER A 411 -37.20 -25.88 12.07
N HIS A 412 -37.69 -24.91 12.84
CA HIS A 412 -38.25 -25.18 14.15
C HIS A 412 -39.77 -25.27 14.04
N THR A 413 -40.25 -26.48 14.12
CA THR A 413 -41.61 -26.89 14.38
C THR A 413 -42.26 -26.04 15.46
N LEU A 414 -43.27 -25.28 15.05
CA LEU A 414 -44.21 -24.61 15.94
C LEU A 414 -45.16 -25.67 16.52
N ARG A 415 -45.19 -25.81 17.84
CA ARG A 415 -46.31 -26.36 18.56
C ARG A 415 -47.34 -25.26 18.71
N GLU A 416 -48.52 -25.54 18.16
CA GLU A 416 -49.76 -24.81 18.38
C GLU A 416 -50.17 -24.79 19.85
N ASN A 417 -50.69 -23.65 20.29
CA ASN A 417 -51.88 -23.64 21.15
C ASN A 417 -52.65 -22.32 20.95
N PRO A 418 -53.98 -22.40 20.86
CA PRO A 418 -54.85 -21.35 20.43
C PRO A 418 -55.45 -20.55 21.58
N GLU A 419 -55.83 -19.31 21.36
CA GLU A 419 -57.14 -18.72 21.70
C GLU A 419 -57.14 -17.18 21.60
N ASN A 420 -58.28 -16.73 21.01
CA ASN A 420 -58.91 -15.40 21.06
C ASN A 420 -58.25 -14.26 20.25
N GLY A 421 -58.75 -13.89 19.13
CA GLY A 421 -60.10 -13.39 18.81
C GLY A 421 -60.15 -11.88 18.86
N THR A 422 -60.17 -11.23 17.72
CA THR A 422 -61.17 -10.28 17.26
C THR A 422 -60.68 -9.47 16.04
N ASN A 423 -61.54 -9.47 15.06
CA ASN A 423 -61.55 -8.70 13.80
C ASN A 423 -61.32 -7.21 13.95
N ILE A 424 -60.79 -6.57 12.91
CA ILE A 424 -61.53 -5.67 12.03
C ILE A 424 -60.74 -5.32 10.77
N ALA A 425 -61.40 -5.44 9.68
CA ALA A 425 -61.27 -5.21 8.27
C ALA A 425 -60.59 -3.95 7.75
N SER A 426 -59.98 -4.18 6.56
CA SER A 426 -60.25 -3.47 5.27
C SER A 426 -59.50 -2.17 4.98
N ASN A 427 -58.68 -2.12 4.02
CA ASN A 427 -58.80 -1.72 2.64
C ASN A 427 -57.44 -1.25 2.05
N SER A 428 -56.97 -2.01 1.14
CA SER A 428 -56.73 -1.79 -0.30
C SER A 428 -56.12 -0.46 -0.80
N ILE A 429 -55.20 -0.70 -1.73
CA ILE A 429 -54.71 0.00 -2.91
C ILE A 429 -53.23 0.34 -2.78
N GLY A 430 -52.36 -0.38 -3.33
CA GLY A 430 -51.79 -0.51 -4.63
C GLY A 430 -50.81 0.61 -5.00
N GLN A 431 -49.49 0.29 -4.97
CA GLN A 431 -48.61 0.66 -6.09
C GLN A 431 -47.22 0.02 -5.92
N GLN A 432 -46.81 -0.58 -7.00
CA GLN A 432 -45.51 -1.17 -7.22
C GLN A 432 -44.38 -0.12 -7.11
N GLY A 433 -43.35 -0.40 -6.36
CA GLY A 433 -42.11 0.34 -6.35
C GLY A 433 -40.95 -0.61 -6.01
N GLN A 434 -40.12 -0.86 -6.99
CA GLN A 434 -38.92 -1.71 -6.96
C GLN A 434 -38.03 -1.41 -5.76
N VAL A 435 -37.72 -2.44 -4.98
CA VAL A 435 -36.69 -2.40 -3.93
C VAL A 435 -35.36 -2.72 -4.58
N SER A 436 -34.55 -1.69 -4.86
CA SER A 436 -33.13 -1.83 -5.13
C SER A 436 -32.41 -1.91 -3.78
N GLY A 437 -31.91 -3.08 -3.43
CA GLY A 437 -31.12 -3.26 -2.23
C GLY A 437 -29.69 -2.78 -2.45
N ALA A 438 -29.31 -1.77 -1.72
CA ALA A 438 -27.98 -1.52 -1.14
C ALA A 438 -28.19 -0.34 -0.18
N SER A 439 -28.44 -0.65 1.09
CA SER A 439 -28.41 0.37 2.14
C SER A 439 -26.98 0.87 2.23
N ASP A 440 -26.72 2.04 1.67
CA ASP A 440 -25.44 2.72 1.75
C ASP A 440 -25.08 2.91 3.23
N MET A 441 -23.88 2.49 3.63
CA MET A 441 -23.41 2.56 5.02
C MET A 441 -23.57 3.96 5.63
N ASN A 442 -23.50 4.99 4.79
CA ASN A 442 -23.78 6.38 5.13
C ASN A 442 -25.27 6.62 5.49
N SER A 443 -26.22 5.87 4.92
CA SER A 443 -27.65 6.01 5.24
C SER A 443 -27.96 5.40 6.61
N VAL A 444 -27.35 4.29 6.95
CA VAL A 444 -27.51 3.61 8.26
C VAL A 444 -26.87 4.45 9.37
N GLU A 445 -25.67 4.98 9.15
CA GLU A 445 -25.00 5.87 10.08
C GLU A 445 -25.80 7.14 10.35
N ARG A 446 -26.34 7.76 9.32
CA ARG A 446 -27.18 8.96 9.43
C ARG A 446 -28.43 8.69 10.26
N GLU A 447 -29.12 7.59 9.96
CA GLU A 447 -30.34 7.20 10.68
C GLU A 447 -30.05 6.96 12.17
N HIS A 448 -28.94 6.31 12.48
CA HIS A 448 -28.49 6.07 13.84
C HIS A 448 -28.19 7.39 14.59
N ILE A 449 -27.46 8.32 13.97
CA ILE A 449 -27.13 9.63 14.58
C ILE A 449 -28.40 10.45 14.81
N LEU A 450 -29.34 10.50 13.86
CA LEU A 450 -30.59 11.23 14.02
C LEU A 450 -31.50 10.61 15.10
N LYS A 451 -31.53 9.27 15.19
CA LYS A 451 -32.28 8.55 16.23
C LYS A 451 -31.73 8.82 17.63
N VAL A 452 -30.41 8.82 17.82
CA VAL A 452 -29.80 9.14 19.10
C VAL A 452 -30.02 10.62 19.47
N LEU A 453 -29.96 11.55 18.53
CA LEU A 453 -30.28 12.96 18.75
C LEU A 453 -31.75 13.16 19.19
N ALA A 454 -32.68 12.47 18.55
CA ALA A 454 -34.09 12.50 18.95
C ALA A 454 -34.31 11.94 20.37
N GLN A 455 -33.63 10.85 20.72
CA GLN A 455 -33.69 10.25 22.06
C GLN A 455 -33.21 11.17 23.17
N VAL A 456 -32.19 12.03 22.90
CA VAL A 456 -31.64 12.96 23.88
C VAL A 456 -32.25 14.38 23.76
N GLY A 457 -33.37 14.53 23.03
CA GLY A 457 -34.07 15.80 22.86
C GLY A 457 -33.21 16.91 22.26
N GLY A 458 -32.35 16.58 21.28
CA GLY A 458 -31.47 17.53 20.60
C GLY A 458 -30.20 17.92 21.40
N ASN A 459 -29.96 17.35 22.56
CA ASN A 459 -28.78 17.67 23.37
C ASN A 459 -27.51 17.02 22.78
N ARG A 460 -26.73 17.84 22.07
CA ARG A 460 -25.52 17.42 21.35
C ARG A 460 -24.44 16.84 22.25
N SER A 461 -24.25 17.38 23.45
CA SER A 461 -23.22 16.86 24.37
C SER A 461 -23.57 15.46 24.89
N LYS A 462 -24.86 15.18 25.15
CA LYS A 462 -25.31 13.83 25.52
C LYS A 462 -25.26 12.86 24.33
N ALA A 463 -25.61 13.34 23.14
CA ALA A 463 -25.52 12.53 21.91
C ALA A 463 -24.07 12.11 21.62
N VAL A 464 -23.10 12.98 21.82
CA VAL A 464 -21.66 12.71 21.67
C VAL A 464 -21.20 11.59 22.60
N GLN A 465 -21.65 11.59 23.86
CA GLN A 465 -21.31 10.53 24.83
C GLN A 465 -21.90 9.16 24.43
N ILE A 466 -23.12 9.14 23.90
CA ILE A 466 -23.80 7.90 23.49
C ILE A 466 -23.21 7.35 22.19
N LEU A 467 -22.88 8.25 21.25
CA LEU A 467 -22.35 7.89 19.94
C LEU A 467 -20.83 7.58 19.93
N GLY A 468 -20.12 7.91 21.02
CA GLY A 468 -18.66 7.70 21.11
C GLY A 468 -17.84 8.53 20.11
N ILE A 469 -18.39 9.65 19.58
CA ILE A 469 -17.71 10.51 18.60
C ILE A 469 -17.41 11.89 19.20
N SER A 470 -16.45 12.61 18.66
CA SER A 470 -16.14 13.96 19.11
C SER A 470 -17.25 14.97 18.76
N GLU A 471 -17.41 16.03 19.57
CA GLU A 471 -18.39 17.10 19.29
C GLU A 471 -18.16 17.76 17.92
N ARG A 472 -16.91 17.87 17.53
CA ARG A 472 -16.51 18.39 16.21
C ARG A 472 -16.96 17.47 15.07
N ALA A 473 -16.84 16.15 15.25
CA ALA A 473 -17.29 15.16 14.28
C ALA A 473 -18.81 15.16 14.13
N LEU A 474 -19.56 15.22 15.26
CA LEU A 474 -21.00 15.32 15.22
C LEU A 474 -21.46 16.60 14.50
N ARG A 475 -20.84 17.74 14.79
CA ARG A 475 -21.17 19.03 14.14
C ARG A 475 -20.91 19.00 12.64
N TYR A 476 -19.82 18.38 12.20
CA TYR A 476 -19.50 18.22 10.78
C TYR A 476 -20.53 17.34 10.05
N LYS A 477 -20.88 16.19 10.64
CA LYS A 477 -21.88 15.26 10.08
C LYS A 477 -23.28 15.91 10.00
N LEU A 478 -23.73 16.62 11.03
CA LEU A 478 -25.00 17.34 11.02
C LEU A 478 -25.03 18.44 9.96
N LYS A 479 -23.91 19.15 9.75
CA LYS A 479 -23.79 20.13 8.67
C LYS A 479 -23.90 19.49 7.30
N SER A 480 -23.23 18.37 7.06
CA SER A 480 -23.29 17.62 5.82
C SER A 480 -24.70 17.08 5.53
N TYR A 481 -25.43 16.62 6.57
CA TYR A 481 -26.83 16.15 6.39
C TYR A 481 -27.78 17.29 6.06
N LYS A 482 -27.58 18.48 6.66
CA LYS A 482 -28.35 19.68 6.36
C LYS A 482 -28.10 20.17 4.92
N GLU A 483 -26.84 20.14 4.46
CA GLU A 483 -26.46 20.47 3.07
C GLU A 483 -27.01 19.44 2.06
N ALA A 484 -27.22 18.20 2.47
CA ALA A 484 -27.84 17.12 1.69
C ALA A 484 -29.39 17.14 1.73
N GLY A 485 -30.02 18.15 2.40
CA GLY A 485 -31.47 18.35 2.41
C GLY A 485 -32.25 17.57 3.47
N PHE A 486 -31.55 16.99 4.48
CA PHE A 486 -32.22 16.29 5.57
C PHE A 486 -32.52 17.23 6.74
N GLU A 487 -33.72 17.10 7.33
CA GLU A 487 -34.08 17.84 8.54
C GLU A 487 -33.23 17.34 9.75
N VAL A 488 -32.46 18.23 10.33
CA VAL A 488 -31.52 17.93 11.42
C VAL A 488 -31.95 18.59 12.73
N ASP A 489 -32.96 19.48 12.68
CA ASP A 489 -33.47 20.25 13.81
C ASP A 489 -34.82 19.67 14.30
N LYS A 490 -34.77 18.85 15.35
CA LYS A 490 -35.83 18.71 16.37
C LYS A 490 -35.24 18.29 17.69
#